data_fed3cd055a5aa84fad48815f812a9465
#
_entry.id   fed3cd055a5aa84fad48815f812a9465
#
_cell.length_a   1.000
_cell.length_b   1.000
_cell.length_c   1.000
_cell.angle_alpha   90.00
_cell.angle_beta   90.00
_cell.angle_gamma   90.00
#
_symmetry.space_group_name_H-M   'P 1'
#
loop_
_entity.id
_entity.type
_entity.pdbx_description
1 polymer ?
#
loop_
_entity_poly.entity_id
_entity_poly.type
_entity_poly.pdbx_seq_one_letter_code
_entity_poly.pdbx_strand_id
1 'polypeptide(L)'
;VAFAIALSVAPLQARSQPDRLAQLRERYDKETDPVHKAKRLVPLGNAEFDQIEKQIADGDQNGALNGLRQYQTQADSVEKALDARNQNPERHPGGYKELQFSVREALRRLDNLVVSLTSDQQQPFLDVRKDLDNLNRRLIKELFPSQPTNSK
;
A
#
# COMPACT_ATOMS: atom_id res chain seq x y z
N VAL A 1 -28.99 -0.97 -55.43
CA VAL A 1 -28.53 0.02 -54.42
C VAL A 1 -28.23 -0.76 -53.14
N ALA A 2 -26.94 -1.04 -52.87
CA ALA A 2 -26.49 -1.75 -51.67
C ALA A 2 -25.91 -0.75 -50.68
N PHE A 3 -26.56 -0.59 -49.51
CA PHE A 3 -26.04 0.19 -48.40
C PHE A 3 -25.16 -0.71 -47.52
N ALA A 4 -23.86 -0.45 -47.51
CA ALA A 4 -22.91 -1.06 -46.57
C ALA A 4 -22.88 -0.23 -45.29
N ILE A 5 -23.38 -0.78 -44.18
CA ILE A 5 -23.25 -0.20 -42.83
C ILE A 5 -21.91 -0.66 -42.28
N ALA A 6 -20.95 0.26 -42.23
CA ALA A 6 -19.69 0.01 -41.53
C ALA A 6 -19.92 0.20 -40.03
N LEU A 7 -19.94 -0.91 -39.27
CA LEU A 7 -19.85 -0.88 -37.80
C LEU A 7 -18.44 -0.53 -37.40
N SER A 8 -18.24 0.71 -36.96
CA SER A 8 -17.01 1.14 -36.26
C SER A 8 -16.99 0.55 -34.86
N VAL A 9 -16.25 -0.52 -34.65
CA VAL A 9 -15.92 -1.04 -33.32
C VAL A 9 -14.78 -0.18 -32.79
N ALA A 10 -15.09 0.77 -31.89
CA ALA A 10 -14.07 1.49 -31.15
C ALA A 10 -13.38 0.51 -30.18
N PRO A 11 -12.04 0.40 -30.19
CA PRO A 11 -11.34 -0.43 -29.22
C PRO A 11 -11.51 0.18 -27.83
N LEU A 12 -12.09 -0.58 -26.88
CA LEU A 12 -11.97 -0.29 -25.47
C LEU A 12 -10.47 -0.34 -25.12
N GLN A 13 -9.84 0.83 -25.04
CA GLN A 13 -8.47 0.93 -24.53
C GLN A 13 -8.50 0.55 -23.05
N ALA A 14 -8.15 -0.70 -22.75
CA ALA A 14 -7.79 -1.10 -21.41
C ALA A 14 -6.59 -0.23 -20.98
N ARG A 15 -6.83 0.70 -20.04
CA ARG A 15 -5.78 1.56 -19.47
C ARG A 15 -4.67 0.64 -18.95
N SER A 16 -3.46 0.81 -19.45
CA SER A 16 -2.31 0.01 -19.05
C SER A 16 -2.05 0.16 -17.53
N GLN A 17 -1.61 -0.91 -16.88
CA GLN A 17 -1.33 -0.91 -15.43
C GLN A 17 -0.40 0.23 -14.97
N PRO A 18 0.68 0.62 -15.72
CA PRO A 18 1.51 1.76 -15.38
C PRO A 18 0.76 3.08 -15.34
N ASP A 19 -0.23 3.30 -16.21
CA ASP A 19 -1.04 4.52 -16.20
C ASP A 19 -1.91 4.61 -14.94
N ARG A 20 -2.42 3.47 -14.47
CA ARG A 20 -3.22 3.39 -13.25
C ARG A 20 -2.39 3.72 -12.02
N LEU A 21 -1.19 3.14 -11.88
CA LEU A 21 -0.29 3.41 -10.75
C LEU A 21 0.11 4.88 -10.70
N ALA A 22 0.48 5.48 -11.85
CA ALA A 22 0.82 6.90 -11.95
C ALA A 22 -0.35 7.80 -11.51
N GLN A 23 -1.58 7.51 -11.93
CA GLN A 23 -2.76 8.27 -11.52
C GLN A 23 -3.05 8.15 -10.01
N LEU A 24 -2.90 6.96 -9.43
CA LEU A 24 -3.09 6.74 -7.99
C LEU A 24 -2.04 7.51 -7.17
N ARG A 25 -0.77 7.48 -7.62
CA ARG A 25 0.32 8.23 -7.00
C ARG A 25 0.07 9.73 -7.06
N GLU A 26 -0.30 10.27 -8.22
CA GLU A 26 -0.64 11.68 -8.37
C GLU A 26 -1.77 12.12 -7.41
N ARG A 27 -2.82 11.30 -7.27
CA ARG A 27 -3.93 11.59 -6.34
C ARG A 27 -3.49 11.53 -4.88
N TYR A 28 -2.58 10.64 -4.53
CA TYR A 28 -2.00 10.54 -3.18
C TYR A 28 -1.11 11.76 -2.89
N ASP A 29 -0.25 12.14 -3.83
CA ASP A 29 0.70 13.24 -3.66
C ASP A 29 0.00 14.60 -3.52
N LYS A 30 -1.09 14.81 -4.26
CA LYS A 30 -1.92 16.03 -4.19
C LYS A 30 -2.80 16.12 -2.94
N GLU A 31 -3.00 15.02 -2.22
CA GLU A 31 -3.85 15.01 -1.04
C GLU A 31 -3.09 15.58 0.17
N THR A 32 -3.69 16.58 0.81
CA THR A 32 -3.11 17.26 1.98
C THR A 32 -3.79 16.89 3.29
N ASP A 33 -5.05 16.46 3.27
CA ASP A 33 -5.74 16.00 4.47
C ASP A 33 -5.25 14.60 4.86
N PRO A 34 -4.74 14.39 6.10
CA PRO A 34 -4.16 13.11 6.51
C PRO A 34 -5.14 11.93 6.47
N VAL A 35 -6.41 12.17 6.78
CA VAL A 35 -7.45 11.12 6.74
C VAL A 35 -7.73 10.69 5.31
N HIS A 36 -7.87 11.66 4.42
CA HIS A 36 -8.06 11.37 3.00
C HIS A 36 -6.80 10.76 2.39
N LYS A 37 -5.62 11.18 2.83
CA LYS A 37 -4.34 10.60 2.38
C LYS A 37 -4.21 9.13 2.77
N ALA A 38 -4.61 8.77 4.00
CA ALA A 38 -4.70 7.37 4.43
C ALA A 38 -5.65 6.54 3.55
N LYS A 39 -6.82 7.10 3.21
CA LYS A 39 -7.77 6.44 2.28
C LYS A 39 -7.20 6.25 0.89
N ARG A 40 -6.40 7.20 0.39
CA ARG A 40 -5.75 7.10 -0.92
C ARG A 40 -4.58 6.11 -0.91
N LEU A 41 -3.93 5.91 0.23
CA LEU A 41 -2.86 4.92 0.36
C LEU A 41 -3.35 3.48 0.13
N VAL A 42 -4.61 3.17 0.45
CA VAL A 42 -5.16 1.82 0.27
C VAL A 42 -5.10 1.35 -1.21
N PRO A 43 -5.73 2.04 -2.17
CA PRO A 43 -5.64 1.64 -3.57
C PRO A 43 -4.24 1.84 -4.16
N LEU A 44 -3.47 2.85 -3.72
CA LEU A 44 -2.10 3.07 -4.15
C LEU A 44 -1.21 1.91 -3.70
N GLY A 45 -1.25 1.52 -2.42
CA GLY A 45 -0.46 0.42 -1.88
C GLY A 45 -0.75 -0.90 -2.60
N ASN A 46 -2.02 -1.19 -2.90
CA ASN A 46 -2.37 -2.38 -3.68
C ASN A 46 -1.70 -2.37 -5.06
N ALA A 47 -1.76 -1.24 -5.78
CA ALA A 47 -1.15 -1.13 -7.11
C ALA A 47 0.40 -1.14 -7.04
N GLU A 48 1.01 -0.59 -5.98
CA GLU A 48 2.46 -0.68 -5.74
C GLU A 48 2.89 -2.12 -5.46
N PHE A 49 2.13 -2.88 -4.68
CA PHE A 49 2.41 -4.30 -4.44
C PHE A 49 2.22 -5.15 -5.71
N ASP A 50 1.24 -4.85 -6.58
CA ASP A 50 1.12 -5.50 -7.89
C ASP A 50 2.41 -5.30 -8.72
N GLN A 51 2.97 -4.09 -8.69
CA GLN A 51 4.24 -3.78 -9.35
C GLN A 51 5.43 -4.50 -8.70
N ILE A 52 5.51 -4.54 -7.36
CA ILE A 52 6.56 -5.22 -6.60
C ILE A 52 6.56 -6.72 -6.91
N GLU A 53 5.41 -7.36 -6.89
CA GLU A 53 5.26 -8.79 -7.20
C GLU A 53 5.68 -9.08 -8.64
N LYS A 54 5.30 -8.21 -9.58
CA LYS A 54 5.75 -8.31 -10.99
C LYS A 54 7.27 -8.17 -11.09
N GLN A 55 7.87 -7.22 -10.42
CA GLN A 55 9.33 -7.02 -10.43
C GLN A 55 10.08 -8.25 -9.89
N ILE A 56 9.58 -8.89 -8.82
CA ILE A 56 10.14 -10.15 -8.31
C ILE A 56 10.04 -11.25 -9.37
N ALA A 57 8.88 -11.39 -10.01
CA ALA A 57 8.67 -12.40 -11.05
C ALA A 57 9.59 -12.18 -12.27
N ASP A 58 9.87 -10.92 -12.59
CA ASP A 58 10.79 -10.52 -13.67
C ASP A 58 12.29 -10.59 -13.26
N GLY A 59 12.61 -10.90 -11.99
CA GLY A 59 13.97 -10.96 -11.45
C GLY A 59 14.55 -9.61 -11.02
N ASP A 60 13.76 -8.52 -11.05
CA ASP A 60 14.18 -7.18 -10.60
C ASP A 60 13.96 -7.00 -9.10
N GLN A 61 14.80 -7.63 -8.29
CA GLN A 61 14.70 -7.56 -6.82
C GLN A 61 15.01 -6.17 -6.28
N ASN A 62 15.94 -5.45 -6.90
CA ASN A 62 16.29 -4.10 -6.48
C ASN A 62 15.12 -3.13 -6.70
N GLY A 63 14.46 -3.21 -7.83
CA GLY A 63 13.25 -2.44 -8.10
C GLY A 63 12.13 -2.77 -7.11
N ALA A 64 11.91 -4.05 -6.85
CA ALA A 64 10.92 -4.52 -5.88
C ALA A 64 11.20 -3.99 -4.46
N LEU A 65 12.45 -4.08 -4.00
CA LEU A 65 12.85 -3.58 -2.68
C LEU A 65 12.70 -2.05 -2.57
N ASN A 66 13.04 -1.32 -3.63
CA ASN A 66 12.85 0.13 -3.68
C ASN A 66 11.36 0.50 -3.62
N GLY A 67 10.50 -0.20 -4.35
CA GLY A 67 9.05 -0.03 -4.29
C GLY A 67 8.50 -0.29 -2.89
N LEU A 68 8.97 -1.35 -2.23
CA LEU A 68 8.57 -1.71 -0.88
C LEU A 68 8.98 -0.64 0.16
N ARG A 69 10.21 -0.11 0.06
CA ARG A 69 10.69 0.98 0.92
C ARG A 69 9.93 2.29 0.69
N GLN A 70 9.53 2.55 -0.55
CA GLN A 70 8.68 3.69 -0.88
C GLN A 70 7.33 3.57 -0.20
N TYR A 71 6.67 2.41 -0.27
CA TYR A 71 5.42 2.16 0.44
C TYR A 71 5.58 2.36 1.96
N GLN A 72 6.64 1.81 2.57
CA GLN A 72 6.94 2.02 4.00
C GLN A 72 7.04 3.51 4.34
N THR A 73 7.79 4.28 3.56
CA THR A 73 7.94 5.74 3.76
C THR A 73 6.60 6.47 3.66
N GLN A 74 5.74 6.07 2.74
CA GLN A 74 4.40 6.64 2.60
C GLN A 74 3.54 6.33 3.84
N ALA A 75 3.54 5.08 4.32
CA ALA A 75 2.80 4.66 5.49
C ALA A 75 3.26 5.40 6.76
N ASP A 76 4.56 5.50 7.00
CA ASP A 76 5.14 6.25 8.12
C ASP A 76 4.80 7.75 8.04
N SER A 77 4.80 8.33 6.84
CA SER A 77 4.43 9.74 6.62
C SER A 77 2.96 9.99 6.95
N VAL A 78 2.08 9.08 6.59
CA VAL A 78 0.64 9.17 6.92
C VAL A 78 0.41 9.04 8.42
N GLU A 79 1.07 8.08 9.12
CA GLU A 79 1.01 7.97 10.58
C GLU A 79 1.38 9.29 11.25
N LYS A 80 2.55 9.84 10.93
CA LYS A 80 3.03 11.12 11.48
C LYS A 80 2.07 12.29 11.23
N ALA A 81 1.45 12.33 10.05
CA ALA A 81 0.50 13.39 9.72
C ALA A 81 -0.83 13.23 10.48
N LEU A 82 -1.27 11.99 10.75
CA LEU A 82 -2.43 11.71 11.59
C LEU A 82 -2.16 12.10 13.04
N ASP A 83 -0.99 11.74 13.57
CA ASP A 83 -0.58 12.06 14.96
C ASP A 83 -0.46 13.56 15.18
N ALA A 84 0.02 14.32 14.19
CA ALA A 84 0.12 15.77 14.24
C ALA A 84 -1.23 16.48 14.42
N ARG A 85 -2.36 15.80 14.18
CA ARG A 85 -3.70 16.34 14.44
C ARG A 85 -4.03 16.41 15.93
N ASN A 86 -3.28 15.73 16.80
CA ASN A 86 -3.52 15.65 18.25
C ASN A 86 -4.94 15.21 18.63
N GLN A 87 -5.55 14.34 17.81
CA GLN A 87 -6.87 13.76 18.05
C GLN A 87 -6.72 12.36 18.64
N ASN A 88 -7.59 12.01 19.59
CA ASN A 88 -7.63 10.67 20.16
C ASN A 88 -8.06 9.65 19.07
N PRO A 89 -7.21 8.67 18.67
CA PRO A 89 -7.54 7.70 17.63
C PRO A 89 -8.74 6.80 17.96
N GLU A 90 -8.97 6.50 19.23
CA GLU A 90 -10.11 5.71 19.68
C GLU A 90 -11.46 6.42 19.40
N ARG A 91 -11.50 7.75 19.59
CA ARG A 91 -12.70 8.57 19.34
C ARG A 91 -12.81 9.05 17.90
N HIS A 92 -11.68 9.24 17.24
CA HIS A 92 -11.55 9.74 15.86
C HIS A 92 -10.73 8.77 15.00
N PRO A 93 -11.22 7.53 14.78
CA PRO A 93 -10.44 6.47 14.16
C PRO A 93 -10.23 6.63 12.64
N GLY A 94 -10.85 7.64 12.02
CA GLY A 94 -10.70 7.92 10.59
C GLY A 94 -9.26 8.22 10.23
N GLY A 95 -8.77 7.60 9.18
CA GLY A 95 -7.37 7.63 8.76
C GLY A 95 -6.53 6.51 9.41
N TYR A 96 -6.59 6.35 10.72
CA TYR A 96 -5.87 5.27 11.43
C TYR A 96 -6.36 3.87 11.02
N LYS A 97 -7.68 3.67 10.88
CA LYS A 97 -8.26 2.39 10.42
C LYS A 97 -7.84 2.08 8.99
N GLU A 98 -7.89 3.06 8.11
CA GLU A 98 -7.51 2.90 6.72
C GLU A 98 -6.01 2.61 6.58
N LEU A 99 -5.17 3.31 7.35
CA LEU A 99 -3.73 3.05 7.40
C LEU A 99 -3.45 1.65 7.94
N GLN A 100 -4.06 1.26 9.06
CA GLN A 100 -3.92 -0.07 9.65
C GLN A 100 -4.35 -1.18 8.68
N PHE A 101 -5.46 -0.98 7.98
CA PHE A 101 -5.92 -1.91 6.94
C PHE A 101 -4.89 -2.05 5.82
N SER A 102 -4.36 -0.92 5.30
CA SER A 102 -3.35 -0.92 4.23
C SER A 102 -2.07 -1.64 4.66
N VAL A 103 -1.56 -1.34 5.87
CA VAL A 103 -0.33 -1.96 6.41
C VAL A 103 -0.51 -3.46 6.65
N ARG A 104 -1.66 -3.89 7.18
CA ARG A 104 -1.96 -5.31 7.37
C ARG A 104 -2.00 -6.08 6.04
N GLU A 105 -2.61 -5.49 5.01
CA GLU A 105 -2.65 -6.08 3.68
C GLU A 105 -1.24 -6.15 3.07
N ALA A 106 -0.44 -5.10 3.23
CA ALA A 106 0.96 -5.07 2.82
C ALA A 106 1.79 -6.20 3.48
N LEU A 107 1.64 -6.38 4.80
CA LEU A 107 2.30 -7.47 5.55
C LEU A 107 1.92 -8.84 5.01
N ARG A 108 0.62 -9.08 4.76
CA ARG A 108 0.15 -10.34 4.20
C ARG A 108 0.76 -10.65 2.82
N ARG A 109 0.81 -9.65 1.95
CA ARG A 109 1.41 -9.78 0.61
C ARG A 109 2.91 -9.99 0.70
N LEU A 110 3.59 -9.27 1.59
CA LEU A 110 5.02 -9.38 1.82
C LEU A 110 5.41 -10.76 2.37
N ASP A 111 4.60 -11.34 3.26
CA ASP A 111 4.82 -12.72 3.75
C ASP A 111 4.81 -13.73 2.60
N ASN A 112 3.86 -13.61 1.67
CA ASN A 112 3.79 -14.48 0.49
C ASN A 112 5.00 -14.26 -0.45
N LEU A 113 5.42 -13.01 -0.61
CA LEU A 113 6.53 -12.64 -1.48
C LEU A 113 7.87 -13.16 -0.96
N VAL A 114 8.13 -13.04 0.35
CA VAL A 114 9.38 -13.50 0.99
C VAL A 114 9.58 -15.00 0.78
N VAL A 115 8.50 -15.80 0.83
CA VAL A 115 8.58 -17.26 0.60
C VAL A 115 9.09 -17.61 -0.81
N SER A 116 8.87 -16.74 -1.80
CA SER A 116 9.32 -16.94 -3.18
C SER A 116 10.79 -16.55 -3.42
N LEU A 117 11.42 -15.88 -2.45
CA LEU A 117 12.82 -15.44 -2.53
C LEU A 117 13.79 -16.51 -2.01
N THR A 118 15.00 -16.51 -2.53
CA THR A 118 16.09 -17.33 -1.98
C THR A 118 16.56 -16.77 -0.63
N SER A 119 17.13 -17.63 0.22
CA SER A 119 17.49 -17.26 1.61
C SER A 119 18.44 -16.05 1.71
N ASP A 120 19.36 -15.90 0.74
CA ASP A 120 20.28 -14.77 0.65
C ASP A 120 19.60 -13.44 0.25
N GLN A 121 18.43 -13.53 -0.38
CA GLN A 121 17.67 -12.38 -0.87
C GLN A 121 16.61 -11.90 0.13
N GLN A 122 16.22 -12.73 1.09
CA GLN A 122 15.11 -12.47 2.01
C GLN A 122 15.37 -11.32 2.98
N GLN A 123 16.61 -11.19 3.50
CA GLN A 123 16.92 -10.32 4.64
C GLN A 123 16.46 -8.86 4.46
N PRO A 124 16.73 -8.19 3.32
CA PRO A 124 16.28 -6.80 3.15
C PRO A 124 14.76 -6.63 3.16
N PHE A 125 14.02 -7.64 2.68
CA PHE A 125 12.55 -7.64 2.70
C PHE A 125 12.01 -7.91 4.12
N LEU A 126 12.67 -8.79 4.87
CA LEU A 126 12.34 -9.07 6.28
C LEU A 126 12.57 -7.85 7.18
N ASP A 127 13.58 -7.03 6.89
CA ASP A 127 13.83 -5.78 7.61
C ASP A 127 12.66 -4.80 7.43
N VAL A 128 12.21 -4.58 6.20
CA VAL A 128 11.03 -3.74 5.93
C VAL A 128 9.76 -4.34 6.54
N ARG A 129 9.61 -5.67 6.47
CA ARG A 129 8.49 -6.37 7.11
C ARG A 129 8.43 -6.09 8.61
N LYS A 130 9.57 -6.14 9.28
CA LYS A 130 9.68 -5.84 10.73
C LYS A 130 9.24 -4.41 11.04
N ASP A 131 9.64 -3.45 10.22
CA ASP A 131 9.26 -2.05 10.42
C ASP A 131 7.76 -1.84 10.21
N LEU A 132 7.18 -2.45 9.18
CA LEU A 132 5.73 -2.42 8.92
C LEU A 132 4.93 -3.14 10.03
N ASP A 133 5.46 -4.24 10.60
CA ASP A 133 4.82 -4.91 11.74
C ASP A 133 4.84 -4.03 12.99
N ASN A 134 5.94 -3.32 13.25
CA ASN A 134 6.02 -2.34 14.33
C ASN A 134 5.00 -1.20 14.15
N LEU A 135 4.86 -0.67 12.94
CA LEU A 135 3.84 0.31 12.60
C LEU A 135 2.43 -0.25 12.86
N ASN A 136 2.13 -1.45 12.37
CA ASN A 136 0.84 -2.10 12.58
C ASN A 136 0.50 -2.25 14.07
N ARG A 137 1.48 -2.64 14.90
CA ARG A 137 1.30 -2.77 16.36
C ARG A 137 1.02 -1.44 17.03
N ARG A 138 1.70 -0.35 16.63
CA ARG A 138 1.41 1.00 17.13
C ARG A 138 -0.02 1.41 16.80
N LEU A 139 -0.45 1.26 15.55
CA LEU A 139 -1.80 1.59 15.10
C LEU A 139 -2.89 0.80 15.86
N ILE A 140 -2.67 -0.50 16.08
CA ILE A 140 -3.59 -1.33 16.87
C ILE A 140 -3.68 -0.82 18.31
N LYS A 141 -2.55 -0.50 18.94
CA LYS A 141 -2.52 0.02 20.32
C LYS A 141 -3.25 1.37 20.44
N GLU A 142 -3.12 2.23 19.45
CA GLU A 142 -3.80 3.52 19.42
C GLU A 142 -5.30 3.41 19.18
N LEU A 143 -5.70 2.49 18.29
CA LEU A 143 -7.12 2.25 18.00
C LEU A 143 -7.85 1.49 19.13
N PHE A 144 -7.13 0.66 19.90
CA PHE A 144 -7.69 -0.23 20.91
C PHE A 144 -6.85 -0.23 22.19
N PRO A 145 -6.71 0.90 22.88
CA PRO A 145 -5.83 1.03 24.05
C PRO A 145 -6.24 0.15 25.24
N SER A 146 -7.51 -0.27 25.29
CA SER A 146 -8.08 -1.08 26.38
C SER A 146 -7.91 -2.60 26.19
N GLN A 147 -7.29 -3.05 25.10
CA GLN A 147 -7.03 -4.49 24.91
C GLN A 147 -5.78 -4.91 25.68
N PRO A 148 -5.88 -5.90 26.59
CA PRO A 148 -4.70 -6.44 27.24
C PRO A 148 -3.77 -7.05 26.18
N THR A 149 -2.54 -6.57 26.11
CA THR A 149 -1.50 -7.20 25.31
C THR A 149 -1.25 -8.60 25.86
N ASN A 150 -1.77 -9.62 25.20
CA ASN A 150 -1.40 -11.00 25.47
C ASN A 150 0.08 -11.18 25.09
N SER A 151 0.96 -10.81 26.03
CA SER A 151 2.36 -11.25 26.02
C SER A 151 2.38 -12.72 26.45
N LYS A 152 2.56 -13.62 25.52
CA LYS A 152 3.10 -14.95 25.77
C LYS A 152 4.38 -15.11 25.01
#